data_d47b0489a0b7d1fedbc1f1b55865156f
#
_entry.id   d47b0489a0b7d1fedbc1f1b55865156f
#
_cell.length_a   1.000
_cell.length_b   1.000
_cell.length_c   1.000
_cell.angle_alpha   90.00
_cell.angle_beta   90.00
_cell.angle_gamma   90.00
#
_symmetry.space_group_name_H-M   'P 1'
#
loop_
_entity.id
_entity.type
_entity.pdbx_description
1 polymer ?
#
loop_
_entity_poly.entity_id
_entity_poly.type
_entity_poly.pdbx_seq_one_letter_code
_entity_poly.pdbx_strand_id
1 'polypeptide(L)'
;MRSDRNIENDQIKKPEGHTCKKMQKEDLLLYAVTDRHWLNGETLYSQVEKTLEGGTTFVQLREKELDEAHFLEEAKKIKELCDRYHVPFVINDNVDIALEIDADGVHVGQGDMEAGDVRAKLGPDKIIGVSAQTVEQALLAQER
;
A
#
# COMPACT_ATOMS: atom_id res chain seq x y z
N MET A 1 -21.15 -51.83 -26.55
CA MET A 1 -20.92 -51.30 -25.19
C MET A 1 -19.92 -50.16 -25.27
N ARG A 2 -20.38 -48.95 -25.28
CA ARG A 2 -19.53 -47.74 -25.23
C ARG A 2 -19.71 -47.11 -23.87
N SER A 3 -18.61 -47.04 -23.13
CA SER A 3 -18.52 -46.36 -21.83
C SER A 3 -18.31 -44.87 -22.06
N ASP A 4 -19.32 -44.09 -21.80
CA ASP A 4 -19.22 -42.64 -21.76
C ASP A 4 -18.51 -42.24 -20.47
N ARG A 5 -17.26 -41.74 -20.58
CA ARG A 5 -16.57 -41.07 -19.49
C ARG A 5 -16.97 -39.61 -19.52
N ASN A 6 -17.82 -39.24 -18.59
CA ASN A 6 -18.03 -37.82 -18.18
C ASN A 6 -16.71 -37.23 -17.73
N ILE A 7 -16.22 -36.25 -18.49
CA ILE A 7 -15.16 -35.37 -18.06
C ILE A 7 -15.86 -34.28 -17.24
N GLU A 8 -15.83 -34.42 -15.94
CA GLU A 8 -16.23 -33.36 -15.05
C GLU A 8 -15.27 -32.19 -15.22
N ASN A 9 -15.88 -31.07 -15.56
CA ASN A 9 -15.25 -29.76 -15.76
C ASN A 9 -14.76 -29.26 -14.39
N ASP A 10 -13.48 -29.47 -14.11
CA ASP A 10 -12.83 -28.97 -12.92
C ASP A 10 -12.75 -27.44 -13.05
N GLN A 11 -13.78 -26.77 -12.54
CA GLN A 11 -13.80 -25.33 -12.46
C GLN A 11 -12.73 -24.90 -11.47
N ILE A 12 -11.60 -24.44 -12.00
CA ILE A 12 -10.57 -23.74 -11.27
C ILE A 12 -11.26 -22.54 -10.60
N LYS A 13 -11.55 -22.66 -9.29
CA LYS A 13 -12.00 -21.54 -8.46
C LYS A 13 -10.90 -20.49 -8.50
N LYS A 14 -11.17 -19.37 -9.18
CA LYS A 14 -10.37 -18.16 -9.03
C LYS A 14 -10.30 -17.84 -7.54
N PRO A 15 -9.13 -17.48 -7.00
CA PRO A 15 -9.06 -17.03 -5.61
C PRO A 15 -10.05 -15.88 -5.43
N GLU A 16 -10.87 -15.99 -4.41
CA GLU A 16 -11.85 -14.95 -4.07
C GLU A 16 -11.08 -13.63 -3.93
N GLY A 17 -11.47 -12.64 -4.76
CA GLY A 17 -10.81 -11.36 -4.80
C GLY A 17 -10.73 -10.74 -3.42
N HIS A 18 -9.57 -10.24 -3.05
CA HIS A 18 -9.42 -9.35 -1.91
C HIS A 18 -10.45 -8.24 -2.04
N THR A 19 -11.53 -8.35 -1.29
CA THR A 19 -12.43 -7.22 -1.09
C THR A 19 -11.59 -6.14 -0.43
N CYS A 20 -11.35 -5.04 -1.16
CA CYS A 20 -10.64 -3.89 -0.62
C CYS A 20 -11.35 -3.46 0.67
N LYS A 21 -10.76 -3.79 1.80
CA LYS A 21 -11.34 -3.44 3.10
C LYS A 21 -11.22 -1.92 3.22
N LYS A 22 -12.36 -1.24 3.23
CA LYS A 22 -12.38 0.20 3.43
C LYS A 22 -11.63 0.56 4.71
N MET A 23 -10.66 1.47 4.62
CA MET A 23 -9.87 1.95 5.75
C MET A 23 -10.78 2.40 6.89
N GLN A 24 -10.45 1.96 8.11
CA GLN A 24 -11.15 2.34 9.33
C GLN A 24 -10.30 3.33 10.12
N LYS A 25 -10.93 4.12 10.97
CA LYS A 25 -10.25 5.09 11.84
C LYS A 25 -9.20 4.40 12.74
N GLU A 26 -9.48 3.20 13.18
CA GLU A 26 -8.61 2.38 14.04
C GLU A 26 -7.32 1.97 13.34
N ASP A 27 -7.31 1.88 12.01
CA ASP A 27 -6.09 1.60 11.24
C ASP A 27 -5.02 2.69 11.42
N LEU A 28 -5.42 3.91 11.78
CA LEU A 28 -4.51 5.03 12.02
C LEU A 28 -4.02 5.14 13.47
N LEU A 29 -4.28 4.16 14.33
CA LEU A 29 -3.91 4.21 15.74
C LEU A 29 -2.38 4.33 15.94
N LEU A 30 -1.60 3.57 15.19
CA LEU A 30 -0.14 3.62 15.19
C LEU A 30 0.39 3.54 13.75
N TYR A 31 0.74 4.69 13.20
CA TYR A 31 1.14 4.87 11.81
C TYR A 31 2.67 4.99 11.70
N ALA A 32 3.33 4.00 11.15
CA ALA A 32 4.76 4.00 10.91
C ALA A 32 5.08 4.54 9.50
N VAL A 33 5.99 5.50 9.44
CA VAL A 33 6.57 6.02 8.19
C VAL A 33 8.05 5.65 8.18
N THR A 34 8.50 4.97 7.13
CA THR A 34 9.90 4.55 7.05
C THR A 34 10.83 5.71 6.71
N ASP A 35 12.04 5.66 7.25
CA ASP A 35 13.12 6.57 6.89
C ASP A 35 14.46 5.83 6.97
N ARG A 36 15.15 5.72 5.82
CA ARG A 36 16.44 5.03 5.69
C ARG A 36 17.54 5.65 6.55
N HIS A 37 17.43 6.93 6.86
CA HIS A 37 18.39 7.64 7.72
C HIS A 37 18.57 6.99 9.11
N TRP A 38 17.52 6.34 9.63
CA TRP A 38 17.49 5.79 11.00
C TRP A 38 17.77 4.29 11.08
N LEU A 39 18.33 3.67 10.02
CA LEU A 39 18.52 2.21 9.97
C LEU A 39 19.59 1.71 10.95
N ASN A 40 20.58 2.53 11.28
CA ASN A 40 21.65 2.15 12.23
C ASN A 40 22.30 0.79 11.95
N GLY A 41 22.49 0.45 10.65
CA GLY A 41 23.06 -0.82 10.22
C GLY A 41 22.05 -1.95 10.02
N GLU A 42 20.78 -1.75 10.33
CA GLU A 42 19.71 -2.70 10.01
C GLU A 42 19.19 -2.50 8.58
N THR A 43 18.44 -3.49 8.09
CA THR A 43 17.68 -3.35 6.85
C THR A 43 16.33 -2.69 7.13
N LEU A 44 15.78 -2.00 6.13
CA LEU A 44 14.44 -1.42 6.24
C LEU A 44 13.38 -2.50 6.50
N TYR A 45 13.51 -3.64 5.85
CA TYR A 45 12.66 -4.81 6.08
C TYR A 45 12.65 -5.25 7.55
N SER A 46 13.84 -5.40 8.16
CA SER A 46 13.96 -5.77 9.58
C SER A 46 13.30 -4.76 10.51
N GLN A 47 13.48 -3.47 10.25
CA GLN A 47 12.82 -2.42 11.05
C GLN A 47 11.30 -2.46 10.94
N VAL A 48 10.77 -2.61 9.73
CA VAL A 48 9.32 -2.70 9.51
C VAL A 48 8.76 -3.96 10.19
N GLU A 49 9.44 -5.10 10.09
CA GLU A 49 9.04 -6.33 10.77
C GLU A 49 8.92 -6.15 12.29
N LYS A 50 9.95 -5.59 12.92
CA LYS A 50 9.93 -5.29 14.37
C LYS A 50 8.83 -4.30 14.73
N THR A 51 8.57 -3.33 13.89
CA THR A 51 7.49 -2.35 14.07
C THR A 51 6.11 -3.03 14.04
N LEU A 52 5.91 -3.95 13.11
CA LEU A 52 4.67 -4.73 13.00
C LEU A 52 4.50 -5.69 14.20
N GLU A 53 5.57 -6.35 14.64
CA GLU A 53 5.56 -7.15 15.87
C GLU A 53 5.20 -6.31 17.11
N GLY A 54 5.61 -5.04 17.12
CA GLY A 54 5.30 -4.08 18.18
C GLY A 54 3.87 -3.52 18.16
N GLY A 55 3.06 -3.85 17.13
CA GLY A 55 1.65 -3.46 17.07
C GLY A 55 1.33 -2.27 16.16
N THR A 56 2.20 -1.92 15.23
CA THR A 56 1.89 -0.92 14.19
C THR A 56 0.65 -1.32 13.40
N THR A 57 -0.24 -0.36 13.17
CA THR A 57 -1.54 -0.58 12.52
C THR A 57 -1.61 -0.03 11.09
N PHE A 58 -0.61 0.73 10.65
CA PHE A 58 -0.53 1.32 9.31
C PHE A 58 0.94 1.59 8.94
N VAL A 59 1.34 1.26 7.72
CA VAL A 59 2.72 1.43 7.25
C VAL A 59 2.76 2.27 5.98
N GLN A 60 3.62 3.28 5.96
CA GLN A 60 4.00 4.02 4.76
C GLN A 60 5.47 3.76 4.43
N LEU A 61 5.72 3.28 3.22
CA LEU A 61 7.06 3.20 2.67
C LEU A 61 7.44 4.54 2.04
N ARG A 62 8.35 5.25 2.69
CA ARG A 62 8.98 6.46 2.19
C ARG A 62 10.41 6.14 1.78
N GLU A 63 10.73 6.29 0.49
CA GLU A 63 12.04 6.01 -0.08
C GLU A 63 12.46 7.16 -0.98
N LYS A 64 13.63 7.75 -0.72
CA LYS A 64 14.15 8.91 -1.43
C LYS A 64 15.54 8.68 -2.03
N GLU A 65 16.17 7.55 -1.70
CA GLU A 65 17.58 7.29 -2.04
C GLU A 65 17.76 6.18 -3.07
N LEU A 66 16.81 5.25 -3.20
CA LEU A 66 16.89 4.14 -4.15
C LEU A 66 16.45 4.57 -5.55
N ASP A 67 17.03 3.95 -6.57
CA ASP A 67 16.47 3.96 -7.91
C ASP A 67 15.13 3.21 -7.97
N GLU A 68 14.39 3.39 -9.05
CA GLU A 68 13.04 2.84 -9.18
C GLU A 68 12.99 1.31 -9.11
N ALA A 69 13.97 0.62 -9.69
CA ALA A 69 14.00 -0.84 -9.69
C ALA A 69 14.23 -1.42 -8.28
N HIS A 70 15.15 -0.86 -7.50
CA HIS A 70 15.40 -1.26 -6.14
C HIS A 70 14.26 -0.86 -5.21
N PHE A 71 13.65 0.31 -5.43
CA PHE A 71 12.46 0.74 -4.70
C PHE A 71 11.29 -0.23 -4.93
N LEU A 72 11.03 -0.61 -6.17
CA LEU A 72 9.99 -1.58 -6.51
C LEU A 72 10.21 -2.93 -5.82
N GLU A 73 11.44 -3.45 -5.83
CA GLU A 73 11.78 -4.71 -5.18
C GLU A 73 11.57 -4.65 -3.66
N GLU A 74 12.02 -3.59 -3.02
CA GLU A 74 11.83 -3.36 -1.58
C GLU A 74 10.34 -3.22 -1.23
N ALA A 75 9.61 -2.47 -2.03
CA ALA A 75 8.17 -2.27 -1.87
C ALA A 75 7.39 -3.60 -1.94
N LYS A 76 7.73 -4.49 -2.86
CA LYS A 76 7.14 -5.83 -2.96
C LYS A 76 7.36 -6.64 -1.69
N LYS A 77 8.57 -6.66 -1.17
CA LYS A 77 8.93 -7.41 0.05
C LYS A 77 8.18 -6.88 1.28
N ILE A 78 8.12 -5.55 1.43
CA ILE A 78 7.43 -4.93 2.57
C ILE A 78 5.91 -5.09 2.44
N LYS A 79 5.36 -5.05 1.23
CA LYS A 79 3.94 -5.35 1.02
C LYS A 79 3.57 -6.75 1.48
N GLU A 80 4.32 -7.77 1.09
CA GLU A 80 4.09 -9.15 1.54
C GLU A 80 4.15 -9.26 3.07
N LEU A 81 5.07 -8.55 3.70
CA LEU A 81 5.20 -8.49 5.14
C LEU A 81 3.97 -7.85 5.80
N CYS A 82 3.52 -6.70 5.32
CA CYS A 82 2.31 -6.03 5.82
C CYS A 82 1.04 -6.89 5.60
N ASP A 83 0.94 -7.58 4.47
CA ASP A 83 -0.17 -8.49 4.19
C ASP A 83 -0.26 -9.64 5.21
N ARG A 84 0.88 -10.18 5.63
CA ARG A 84 0.93 -11.22 6.67
C ARG A 84 0.41 -10.74 8.03
N TYR A 85 0.60 -9.47 8.35
CA TYR A 85 0.11 -8.85 9.58
C TYR A 85 -1.29 -8.22 9.42
N HIS A 86 -1.87 -8.27 8.22
CA HIS A 86 -3.14 -7.61 7.88
C HIS A 86 -3.14 -6.11 8.16
N VAL A 87 -2.01 -5.45 7.90
CA VAL A 87 -1.79 -4.03 8.11
C VAL A 87 -1.83 -3.30 6.77
N PRO A 88 -2.61 -2.21 6.61
CA PRO A 88 -2.62 -1.39 5.42
C PRO A 88 -1.23 -0.83 5.11
N PHE A 89 -0.89 -0.84 3.83
CA PHE A 89 0.41 -0.43 3.31
C PHE A 89 0.27 0.57 2.17
N VAL A 90 0.88 1.72 2.31
CA VAL A 90 0.88 2.78 1.28
C VAL A 90 2.29 3.17 0.86
N ILE A 91 2.40 3.64 -0.37
CA ILE A 91 3.65 4.15 -0.96
C ILE A 91 3.66 5.67 -0.91
N ASN A 92 4.79 6.25 -0.51
CA ASN A 92 4.97 7.69 -0.57
C ASN A 92 5.31 8.14 -1.99
N ASP A 93 4.58 9.13 -2.51
CA ASP A 93 4.74 9.84 -3.78
C ASP A 93 4.62 9.01 -5.07
N ASN A 94 5.11 7.78 -5.12
CA ASN A 94 5.19 7.00 -6.34
C ASN A 94 3.92 6.18 -6.62
N VAL A 95 3.01 6.77 -7.39
CA VAL A 95 1.73 6.15 -7.78
C VAL A 95 1.92 4.92 -8.66
N ASP A 96 2.92 4.92 -9.55
CA ASP A 96 3.18 3.81 -10.47
C ASP A 96 3.63 2.56 -9.72
N ILE A 97 4.54 2.68 -8.77
CA ILE A 97 4.93 1.57 -7.90
C ILE A 97 3.73 1.07 -7.08
N ALA A 98 2.92 1.97 -6.53
CA ALA A 98 1.74 1.58 -5.76
C ALA A 98 0.75 0.74 -6.60
N LEU A 99 0.55 1.10 -7.86
CA LEU A 99 -0.29 0.35 -8.79
C LEU A 99 0.34 -1.00 -9.15
N GLU A 100 1.63 -1.03 -9.45
CA GLU A 100 2.32 -2.25 -9.88
C GLU A 100 2.31 -3.34 -8.81
N ILE A 101 2.48 -2.97 -7.54
CA ILE A 101 2.46 -3.93 -6.43
C ILE A 101 1.08 -4.14 -5.81
N ASP A 102 0.06 -3.47 -6.32
CA ASP A 102 -1.28 -3.45 -5.73
C ASP A 102 -1.26 -3.04 -4.24
N ALA A 103 -0.53 -1.97 -3.91
CA ALA A 103 -0.54 -1.40 -2.56
C ALA A 103 -1.95 -0.91 -2.18
N ASP A 104 -2.21 -0.76 -0.89
CA ASP A 104 -3.51 -0.26 -0.41
C ASP A 104 -3.75 1.20 -0.78
N GLY A 105 -2.69 1.94 -1.10
CA GLY A 105 -2.79 3.32 -1.56
C GLY A 105 -1.46 4.05 -1.64
N VAL A 106 -1.55 5.37 -1.65
CA VAL A 106 -0.41 6.29 -1.68
C VAL A 106 -0.56 7.42 -0.68
N HIS A 107 0.57 8.02 -0.31
CA HIS A 107 0.60 9.28 0.40
C HIS A 107 1.36 10.31 -0.43
N VAL A 108 0.76 11.48 -0.68
CA VAL A 108 1.34 12.56 -1.51
C VAL A 108 1.43 13.87 -0.75
N GLY A 109 2.38 14.71 -1.14
CA GLY A 109 2.54 16.08 -0.64
C GLY A 109 1.85 17.10 -1.55
N GLN A 110 1.99 18.38 -1.22
CA GLN A 110 1.39 19.48 -1.99
C GLN A 110 2.12 19.77 -3.32
N GLY A 111 3.40 19.40 -3.42
CA GLY A 111 4.22 19.58 -4.63
C GLY A 111 4.15 18.41 -5.62
N ASP A 112 3.44 17.37 -5.25
CA ASP A 112 3.28 16.17 -6.05
C ASP A 112 2.03 16.27 -6.94
N MET A 113 1.70 15.17 -7.63
CA MET A 113 0.46 15.09 -8.40
C MET A 113 -0.74 15.49 -7.52
N GLU A 114 -1.61 16.36 -8.02
CA GLU A 114 -2.81 16.76 -7.27
C GLU A 114 -3.65 15.53 -6.85
N ALA A 115 -4.22 15.58 -5.65
CA ALA A 115 -4.96 14.45 -5.09
C ALA A 115 -6.11 13.95 -6.01
N GLY A 116 -6.72 14.85 -6.79
CA GLY A 116 -7.73 14.49 -7.79
C GLY A 116 -7.16 13.66 -8.94
N ASP A 117 -5.96 13.99 -9.42
CA ASP A 117 -5.28 13.23 -10.47
C ASP A 117 -4.82 11.87 -9.95
N VAL A 118 -4.35 11.82 -8.69
CA VAL A 118 -4.01 10.57 -8.01
C VAL A 118 -5.24 9.67 -7.88
N ARG A 119 -6.38 10.22 -7.48
CA ARG A 119 -7.65 9.49 -7.40
C ARG A 119 -8.07 8.94 -8.76
N ALA A 120 -7.97 9.73 -9.82
CA ALA A 120 -8.28 9.28 -11.17
C ALA A 120 -7.39 8.12 -11.63
N LYS A 121 -6.11 8.13 -11.25
CA LYS A 121 -5.15 7.10 -11.61
C LYS A 121 -5.27 5.82 -10.77
N LEU A 122 -5.48 5.95 -9.46
CA LEU A 122 -5.59 4.82 -8.53
C LEU A 122 -6.97 4.15 -8.51
N GLY A 123 -8.01 4.87 -8.90
CA GLY A 123 -9.39 4.40 -8.78
C GLY A 123 -10.03 4.69 -7.40
N PRO A 124 -11.31 4.35 -7.22
CA PRO A 124 -12.11 4.79 -6.08
C PRO A 124 -11.79 4.06 -4.77
N ASP A 125 -11.19 2.89 -4.83
CA ASP A 125 -11.06 1.98 -3.67
C ASP A 125 -9.72 2.09 -2.94
N LYS A 126 -8.75 2.80 -3.53
CA LYS A 126 -7.43 2.96 -2.93
C LYS A 126 -7.37 4.12 -1.93
N ILE A 127 -6.54 3.96 -0.90
CA ILE A 127 -6.29 4.98 0.11
C ILE A 127 -5.45 6.10 -0.50
N ILE A 128 -5.83 7.34 -0.26
CA ILE A 128 -5.00 8.50 -0.58
C ILE A 128 -4.79 9.32 0.69
N GLY A 129 -3.52 9.39 1.14
CA GLY A 129 -3.09 10.31 2.17
C GLY A 129 -2.54 11.59 1.53
N VAL A 130 -2.85 12.73 2.12
CA VAL A 130 -2.37 14.04 1.64
C VAL A 130 -1.79 14.83 2.79
N SER A 131 -0.55 15.31 2.63
CA SER A 131 0.04 16.26 3.58
C SER A 131 -0.58 17.65 3.37
N ALA A 132 -1.20 18.21 4.40
CA ALA A 132 -1.79 19.53 4.38
C ALA A 132 -1.17 20.40 5.48
N GLN A 133 -0.79 21.64 5.13
CA GLN A 133 -0.17 22.61 6.06
C GLN A 133 -1.12 23.73 6.43
N THR A 134 -2.22 23.90 5.71
CA THR A 134 -3.25 24.91 5.97
C THR A 134 -4.65 24.28 6.00
N VAL A 135 -5.61 24.99 6.57
CA VAL A 135 -7.02 24.58 6.60
C VAL A 135 -7.57 24.45 5.17
N GLU A 136 -7.23 25.39 4.30
CA GLU A 136 -7.67 25.39 2.90
C GLU A 136 -7.17 24.14 2.17
N GLN A 137 -5.90 23.75 2.36
CA GLN A 137 -5.34 22.53 1.79
C GLN A 137 -6.05 21.27 2.31
N ALA A 138 -6.37 21.24 3.59
CA ALA A 138 -7.08 20.10 4.19
C ALA A 138 -8.51 19.97 3.63
N LEU A 139 -9.23 21.07 3.51
CA LEU A 139 -10.57 21.09 2.91
C LEU A 139 -10.55 20.66 1.44
N LEU A 140 -9.59 21.17 0.66
CA LEU A 140 -9.43 20.78 -0.73
C LEU A 140 -9.09 19.30 -0.89
N ALA A 141 -8.24 18.75 -0.02
CA ALA A 141 -7.91 17.32 -0.02
C ALA A 141 -9.13 16.44 0.31
N GLN A 142 -10.04 16.91 1.18
CA GLN A 142 -11.24 16.19 1.55
C GLN A 142 -12.25 16.09 0.39
N GLU A 143 -12.26 17.08 -0.51
CA GLU A 143 -13.19 17.13 -1.64
C GLU A 143 -12.79 16.19 -2.79
N ARG A 144 -11.59 15.65 -2.79
CA ARG A 144 -10.97 14.87 -3.88
C ARG A 144 -10.72 13.43 -3.49
#